data_2c2d17a7fde0752966faf327bbb6b3fc
#
_entry.id   2c2d17a7fde0752966faf327bbb6b3fc
#
_cell.length_a   1.000
_cell.length_b   1.000
_cell.length_c   1.000
_cell.angle_alpha   90.00
_cell.angle_beta   90.00
_cell.angle_gamma   90.00
#
_symmetry.space_group_name_H-M   'P 1'
#
loop_
_entity.id
_entity.type
_entity.pdbx_description
1 polymer ?
#
loop_
_entity_poly.entity_id
_entity_poly.type
_entity_poly.pdbx_seq_one_letter_code
_entity_poly.pdbx_strand_id
1 'polypeptide(L)'
;AADMGGAGFIFTGDNDADIMHNSATINLNLLEEQRKWNEEKGTSHTKIFYSSSACMYPEHNQLDPNNPDCSEDSAYPANPDSEYGWEKLFSERLYLSYHRNYDMPVRIARYHNIFGPESTWKGGREKSPAAICRKVINSEVCEDTIEIWGDGQQTRSYLYIDECIEATRRLMDSDFIGPVNIGSEEMVTINELVDIVESIEDKDLERIYVDGPLGVRGRNSNNDLIREKLGWDYSMTLEEGIKKTYHWIGWQISKEMYSTV
;
A
#
# COMPACT_ATOMS: atom_id res chain seq x y z
N ALA A 1 8.01 4.81 -11.28
CA ALA A 1 7.60 5.74 -12.31
C ALA A 1 6.42 6.60 -11.88
N ALA A 2 5.50 6.11 -11.05
CA ALA A 2 4.38 6.90 -10.53
C ALA A 2 4.79 7.68 -9.26
N ASP A 3 4.18 8.86 -9.07
CA ASP A 3 4.33 9.62 -7.84
C ASP A 3 3.47 8.98 -6.75
N MET A 4 4.10 8.60 -5.65
CA MET A 4 3.42 8.03 -4.50
C MET A 4 4.25 8.14 -3.23
N GLY A 5 3.57 8.01 -2.09
CA GLY A 5 4.20 8.07 -0.77
C GLY A 5 3.25 7.62 0.33
N GLY A 6 3.61 7.88 1.57
CA GLY A 6 2.75 7.70 2.74
C GLY A 6 1.68 8.80 2.86
N ALA A 7 0.95 8.80 3.98
CA ALA A 7 -0.14 9.73 4.22
C ALA A 7 0.26 11.22 4.08
N GLY A 8 1.46 11.59 4.53
CA GLY A 8 1.99 12.95 4.40
C GLY A 8 2.26 13.41 2.96
N PHE A 9 2.28 12.50 1.98
CA PHE A 9 2.42 12.84 0.57
C PHE A 9 1.07 12.83 -0.16
N ILE A 10 0.16 11.93 0.23
CA ILE A 10 -1.10 11.68 -0.49
C ILE A 10 -2.23 12.59 -0.01
N PHE A 11 -2.27 12.94 1.29
CA PHE A 11 -3.44 13.62 1.89
C PHE A 11 -3.20 15.10 2.21
N THR A 12 -2.08 15.70 1.79
CA THR A 12 -1.82 17.14 1.99
C THR A 12 -2.45 18.04 0.94
N GLY A 13 -2.80 17.49 -0.22
CA GLY A 13 -3.27 18.26 -1.38
C GLY A 13 -2.15 18.86 -2.24
N ASP A 14 -0.93 18.92 -1.74
CA ASP A 14 0.20 19.59 -2.40
C ASP A 14 0.67 18.87 -3.68
N ASN A 15 0.36 17.57 -3.81
CA ASN A 15 0.85 16.71 -4.88
C ASN A 15 -0.26 16.19 -5.80
N ASP A 16 -1.50 16.58 -5.60
CA ASP A 16 -2.69 16.01 -6.27
C ASP A 16 -2.60 16.09 -7.78
N ALA A 17 -2.25 17.27 -8.32
CA ALA A 17 -2.12 17.47 -9.76
C ALA A 17 -1.05 16.59 -10.38
N ASP A 18 0.11 16.45 -9.74
CA ASP A 18 1.21 15.61 -10.22
C ASP A 18 0.86 14.12 -10.14
N ILE A 19 0.23 13.69 -9.06
CA ILE A 19 -0.26 12.31 -8.87
C ILE A 19 -1.25 11.96 -10.00
N MET A 20 -2.28 12.78 -10.20
CA MET A 20 -3.31 12.56 -11.22
C MET A 20 -2.70 12.57 -12.64
N HIS A 21 -1.94 13.62 -12.97
CA HIS A 21 -1.38 13.80 -14.30
C HIS A 21 -0.38 12.70 -14.66
N ASN A 22 0.61 12.46 -13.80
CA ASN A 22 1.72 11.56 -14.12
C ASN A 22 1.26 10.11 -14.17
N SER A 23 0.46 9.67 -13.19
CA SER A 23 -0.04 8.29 -13.16
C SER A 23 -1.00 8.00 -14.31
N ALA A 24 -1.96 8.89 -14.58
CA ALA A 24 -2.89 8.73 -15.69
C ALA A 24 -2.14 8.72 -17.04
N THR A 25 -1.17 9.62 -17.24
CA THR A 25 -0.38 9.69 -18.47
C THR A 25 0.42 8.41 -18.72
N ILE A 26 1.05 7.85 -17.67
CA ILE A 26 1.77 6.57 -17.77
C ILE A 26 0.83 5.46 -18.22
N ASN A 27 -0.34 5.33 -17.57
CA ASN A 27 -1.29 4.27 -17.85
C ASN A 27 -1.93 4.40 -19.26
N LEU A 28 -2.29 5.61 -19.67
CA LEU A 28 -2.81 5.90 -21.01
C LEU A 28 -1.80 5.53 -22.10
N ASN A 29 -0.55 5.99 -21.95
CA ASN A 29 0.50 5.72 -22.92
C ASN A 29 0.85 4.23 -23.00
N LEU A 30 1.00 3.56 -21.85
CA LEU A 30 1.32 2.13 -21.81
C LEU A 30 0.26 1.30 -22.54
N LEU A 31 -1.01 1.52 -22.23
CA LEU A 31 -2.11 0.76 -22.83
C LEU A 31 -2.24 1.03 -24.33
N GLU A 32 -2.12 2.27 -24.77
CA GLU A 32 -2.24 2.62 -26.18
C GLU A 32 -1.05 2.09 -27.01
N GLU A 33 0.17 2.18 -26.49
CA GLU A 33 1.33 1.62 -27.19
C GLU A 33 1.30 0.09 -27.23
N GLN A 34 0.86 -0.57 -26.16
CA GLN A 34 0.66 -2.02 -26.18
C GLN A 34 -0.45 -2.44 -27.15
N ARG A 35 -1.53 -1.69 -27.25
CA ARG A 35 -2.61 -1.93 -28.22
C ARG A 35 -2.09 -1.87 -29.65
N LYS A 36 -1.36 -0.80 -30.00
CA LYS A 36 -0.72 -0.64 -31.33
C LYS A 36 0.25 -1.78 -31.64
N TRP A 37 1.08 -2.14 -30.65
CA TRP A 37 2.00 -3.27 -30.78
C TRP A 37 1.27 -4.58 -31.08
N ASN A 38 0.18 -4.86 -30.37
CA ASN A 38 -0.62 -6.06 -30.59
C ASN A 38 -1.23 -6.09 -32.00
N GLU A 39 -1.77 -4.97 -32.46
CA GLU A 39 -2.29 -4.85 -33.84
C GLU A 39 -1.19 -5.08 -34.89
N GLU A 40 -0.03 -4.45 -34.74
CA GLU A 40 1.09 -4.60 -35.67
C GLU A 40 1.63 -6.04 -35.73
N LYS A 41 1.72 -6.71 -34.59
CA LYS A 41 2.26 -8.08 -34.51
C LYS A 41 1.21 -9.17 -34.69
N GLY A 42 -0.07 -8.84 -34.73
CA GLY A 42 -1.18 -9.79 -34.79
C GLY A 42 -1.24 -10.71 -33.57
N THR A 43 -0.90 -10.18 -32.37
CA THR A 43 -0.84 -10.92 -31.11
C THR A 43 -1.41 -10.11 -29.97
N SER A 44 -2.05 -10.79 -29.01
CA SER A 44 -2.54 -10.19 -27.75
C SER A 44 -1.99 -10.94 -26.52
N HIS A 45 -0.81 -11.59 -26.63
CA HIS A 45 -0.34 -12.52 -25.60
C HIS A 45 0.39 -11.83 -24.43
N THR A 46 0.80 -10.57 -24.55
CA THR A 46 1.52 -9.90 -23.48
C THR A 46 0.58 -9.52 -22.36
N LYS A 47 0.70 -10.20 -21.22
CA LYS A 47 -0.04 -9.84 -19.99
C LYS A 47 0.46 -8.52 -19.43
N ILE A 48 -0.47 -7.63 -19.06
CA ILE A 48 -0.18 -6.35 -18.42
C ILE A 48 -0.69 -6.39 -16.99
N PHE A 49 0.19 -6.05 -16.05
CA PHE A 49 -0.16 -5.91 -14.64
C PHE A 49 -0.45 -4.46 -14.30
N TYR A 50 -1.53 -4.23 -13.56
CA TYR A 50 -1.84 -2.95 -12.95
C TYR A 50 -1.90 -3.04 -11.43
N SER A 51 -1.06 -2.26 -10.76
CA SER A 51 -1.09 -2.08 -9.31
C SER A 51 -2.10 -1.01 -8.93
N SER A 52 -3.34 -1.41 -8.68
CA SER A 52 -4.34 -0.57 -8.02
C SER A 52 -4.04 -0.45 -6.52
N SER A 53 -4.90 0.19 -5.77
CA SER A 53 -4.68 0.47 -4.35
C SER A 53 -5.99 0.37 -3.56
N ALA A 54 -5.91 0.01 -2.30
CA ALA A 54 -7.03 0.11 -1.36
C ALA A 54 -7.54 1.56 -1.16
N CYS A 55 -6.76 2.57 -1.53
CA CYS A 55 -7.21 3.96 -1.52
C CYS A 55 -8.35 4.25 -2.51
N MET A 56 -8.64 3.34 -3.45
CA MET A 56 -9.78 3.49 -4.36
C MET A 56 -11.13 3.13 -3.70
N TYR A 57 -11.13 2.45 -2.55
CA TYR A 57 -12.37 2.13 -1.83
C TYR A 57 -13.06 3.37 -1.29
N PRO A 58 -14.41 3.37 -1.23
CA PRO A 58 -15.16 4.50 -0.73
C PRO A 58 -14.83 4.85 0.73
N GLU A 59 -14.67 6.14 1.01
CA GLU A 59 -14.41 6.64 2.36
C GLU A 59 -15.50 6.19 3.36
N HIS A 60 -16.78 6.23 2.94
CA HIS A 60 -17.89 5.88 3.81
C HIS A 60 -17.87 4.43 4.30
N ASN A 61 -17.17 3.51 3.63
CA ASN A 61 -16.95 2.14 4.08
C ASN A 61 -15.82 2.01 5.11
N GLN A 62 -15.12 3.09 5.41
CA GLN A 62 -13.89 3.12 6.17
C GLN A 62 -13.94 4.11 7.36
N LEU A 63 -15.15 4.51 7.77
CA LEU A 63 -15.37 5.43 8.89
C LEU A 63 -15.30 4.73 10.24
N ASP A 64 -15.69 3.46 10.31
CA ASP A 64 -15.57 2.64 11.52
C ASP A 64 -14.20 1.94 11.54
N PRO A 65 -13.31 2.27 12.51
CA PRO A 65 -12.01 1.63 12.61
C PRO A 65 -12.06 0.13 12.93
N ASN A 66 -13.19 -0.34 13.50
CA ASN A 66 -13.32 -1.74 13.91
C ASN A 66 -13.98 -2.63 12.83
N ASN A 67 -14.65 -2.03 11.86
CA ASN A 67 -15.38 -2.78 10.84
C ASN A 67 -15.36 -2.10 9.46
N PRO A 68 -14.18 -1.83 8.89
CA PRO A 68 -14.08 -1.29 7.53
C PRO A 68 -14.45 -2.36 6.51
N ASP A 69 -15.22 -1.97 5.47
CA ASP A 69 -15.52 -2.85 4.34
C ASP A 69 -14.71 -2.45 3.10
N CYS A 70 -13.70 -3.24 2.79
CA CYS A 70 -12.92 -3.15 1.56
C CYS A 70 -12.99 -4.47 0.76
N SER A 71 -14.12 -5.16 0.78
CA SER A 71 -14.39 -6.25 -0.17
C SER A 71 -14.43 -5.70 -1.60
N GLU A 72 -14.09 -6.51 -2.59
CA GLU A 72 -13.99 -6.03 -3.98
C GLU A 72 -15.32 -5.47 -4.49
N ASP A 73 -16.43 -6.03 -4.06
CA ASP A 73 -17.79 -5.59 -4.43
C ASP A 73 -18.20 -4.27 -3.76
N SER A 74 -17.55 -3.90 -2.64
CA SER A 74 -17.84 -2.66 -1.91
C SER A 74 -17.27 -1.40 -2.58
N ALA A 75 -16.56 -1.55 -3.70
CA ALA A 75 -15.94 -0.45 -4.42
C ALA A 75 -16.94 0.59 -4.98
N TYR A 76 -18.21 0.24 -5.06
CA TYR A 76 -19.25 1.12 -5.61
C TYR A 76 -20.46 1.21 -4.68
N PRO A 77 -21.10 2.42 -4.56
CA PRO A 77 -20.79 3.66 -5.28
C PRO A 77 -19.43 4.24 -4.87
N ALA A 78 -18.66 4.72 -5.86
CA ALA A 78 -17.31 5.21 -5.65
C ALA A 78 -17.30 6.54 -4.89
N ASN A 79 -16.42 6.62 -3.90
CA ASN A 79 -16.11 7.84 -3.15
C ASN A 79 -14.72 7.73 -2.48
N PRO A 80 -13.63 7.60 -3.26
CA PRO A 80 -12.27 7.59 -2.72
C PRO A 80 -11.96 8.81 -1.86
N ASP A 81 -11.10 8.62 -0.86
CA ASP A 81 -10.72 9.65 0.13
C ASP A 81 -9.65 10.64 -0.36
N SER A 82 -9.15 10.48 -1.59
CA SER A 82 -8.04 11.28 -2.13
C SER A 82 -7.99 11.22 -3.65
N GLU A 83 -7.34 12.21 -4.26
CA GLU A 83 -7.09 12.23 -5.70
C GLU A 83 -6.26 11.03 -6.16
N TYR A 84 -5.35 10.55 -5.32
CA TYR A 84 -4.67 9.29 -5.56
C TYR A 84 -5.64 8.10 -5.69
N GLY A 85 -6.64 8.02 -4.83
CA GLY A 85 -7.67 6.99 -4.88
C GLY A 85 -8.52 7.09 -6.15
N TRP A 86 -8.91 8.29 -6.55
CA TRP A 86 -9.64 8.55 -7.80
C TRP A 86 -8.82 8.17 -9.05
N GLU A 87 -7.53 8.50 -9.09
CA GLU A 87 -6.65 8.08 -10.19
C GLU A 87 -6.55 6.55 -10.27
N LYS A 88 -6.39 5.88 -9.12
CA LYS A 88 -6.32 4.42 -9.07
C LYS A 88 -7.59 3.77 -9.61
N LEU A 89 -8.75 4.28 -9.23
CA LEU A 89 -10.04 3.80 -9.73
C LEU A 89 -10.21 4.09 -11.22
N PHE A 90 -9.86 5.30 -11.69
CA PHE A 90 -9.88 5.65 -13.11
C PHE A 90 -9.03 4.69 -13.93
N SER A 91 -7.79 4.48 -13.54
CA SER A 91 -6.88 3.60 -14.25
C SER A 91 -7.32 2.14 -14.22
N GLU A 92 -7.85 1.64 -13.10
CA GLU A 92 -8.45 0.29 -13.02
C GLU A 92 -9.55 0.12 -14.08
N ARG A 93 -10.47 1.08 -14.18
CA ARG A 93 -11.54 1.07 -15.19
C ARG A 93 -10.98 1.18 -16.62
N LEU A 94 -9.91 1.94 -16.81
CA LEU A 94 -9.23 2.08 -18.10
C LEU A 94 -8.66 0.72 -18.56
N TYR A 95 -7.92 0.01 -17.69
CA TYR A 95 -7.38 -1.32 -17.99
C TYR A 95 -8.48 -2.33 -18.33
N LEU A 96 -9.56 -2.35 -17.55
CA LEU A 96 -10.72 -3.20 -17.83
C LEU A 96 -11.41 -2.85 -19.15
N SER A 97 -11.41 -1.57 -19.57
CA SER A 97 -11.97 -1.15 -20.86
C SER A 97 -11.11 -1.64 -22.03
N TYR A 98 -9.79 -1.54 -21.91
CA TYR A 98 -8.86 -2.07 -22.91
C TYR A 98 -8.96 -3.59 -23.04
N HIS A 99 -9.13 -4.29 -21.90
CA HIS A 99 -9.41 -5.73 -21.93
C HIS A 99 -10.68 -6.04 -22.70
N ARG A 100 -11.81 -5.37 -22.40
CA ARG A 100 -13.10 -5.63 -23.06
C ARG A 100 -13.12 -5.29 -24.54
N ASN A 101 -12.45 -4.21 -24.95
CA ASN A 101 -12.55 -3.68 -26.30
C ASN A 101 -11.48 -4.26 -27.25
N TYR A 102 -10.33 -4.65 -26.72
CA TYR A 102 -9.17 -5.05 -27.51
C TYR A 102 -8.60 -6.43 -27.11
N ASP A 103 -9.32 -7.17 -26.25
CA ASP A 103 -8.90 -8.49 -25.76
C ASP A 103 -7.49 -8.49 -25.15
N MET A 104 -7.09 -7.38 -24.51
CA MET A 104 -5.78 -7.28 -23.87
C MET A 104 -5.78 -8.04 -22.54
N PRO A 105 -4.83 -8.97 -22.32
CA PRO A 105 -4.80 -9.77 -21.10
C PRO A 105 -4.24 -8.95 -19.93
N VAL A 106 -5.12 -8.35 -19.13
CA VAL A 106 -4.76 -7.55 -17.96
C VAL A 106 -4.86 -8.36 -16.67
N ARG A 107 -4.08 -7.95 -15.66
CA ARG A 107 -4.16 -8.45 -14.28
C ARG A 107 -4.15 -7.25 -13.34
N ILE A 108 -5.12 -7.18 -12.44
CA ILE A 108 -5.34 -6.01 -11.58
C ILE A 108 -5.35 -6.44 -10.12
N ALA A 109 -4.44 -5.88 -9.32
CA ALA A 109 -4.38 -6.07 -7.88
C ALA A 109 -4.66 -4.77 -7.13
N ARG A 110 -5.47 -4.81 -6.09
CA ARG A 110 -5.67 -3.74 -5.11
C ARG A 110 -4.76 -3.99 -3.91
N TYR A 111 -3.64 -3.28 -3.84
CA TYR A 111 -2.68 -3.46 -2.76
C TYR A 111 -3.13 -2.77 -1.47
N HIS A 112 -3.05 -3.50 -0.35
CA HIS A 112 -3.34 -3.04 1.01
C HIS A 112 -2.05 -2.90 1.83
N ASN A 113 -1.55 -1.67 1.95
CA ASN A 113 -0.42 -1.27 2.84
C ASN A 113 0.76 -2.25 2.84
N ILE A 114 1.39 -2.42 1.69
CA ILE A 114 2.59 -3.25 1.57
C ILE A 114 3.77 -2.57 2.28
N PHE A 115 4.54 -3.36 3.04
CA PHE A 115 5.72 -2.90 3.77
C PHE A 115 6.84 -3.94 3.74
N GLY A 116 8.05 -3.52 4.07
CA GLY A 116 9.21 -4.42 4.16
C GLY A 116 10.54 -3.69 3.97
N PRO A 117 11.66 -4.43 4.01
CA PRO A 117 12.98 -3.92 3.64
C PRO A 117 13.00 -3.29 2.24
N GLU A 118 14.01 -2.46 1.98
CA GLU A 118 14.23 -1.78 0.70
C GLU A 118 13.15 -0.75 0.30
N SER A 119 12.19 -0.47 1.20
CA SER A 119 11.21 0.60 1.03
C SER A 119 11.78 1.95 1.44
N THR A 120 11.09 3.03 1.07
CA THR A 120 11.39 4.37 1.59
C THR A 120 11.17 4.37 3.11
N TRP A 121 12.19 4.71 3.88
CA TRP A 121 12.17 4.68 5.35
C TRP A 121 12.43 6.06 5.99
N LYS A 122 12.79 7.08 5.18
CA LYS A 122 12.99 8.48 5.59
C LYS A 122 12.67 9.44 4.44
N GLY A 123 12.58 10.75 4.76
CA GLY A 123 12.41 11.82 3.75
C GLY A 123 10.97 12.21 3.47
N GLY A 124 10.00 11.81 4.31
CA GLY A 124 8.61 12.28 4.28
C GLY A 124 7.69 11.49 3.33
N ARG A 125 8.21 10.48 2.63
CA ARG A 125 7.40 9.59 1.77
C ARG A 125 7.23 8.18 2.35
N GLU A 126 7.81 7.93 3.51
CA GLU A 126 7.72 6.64 4.20
C GLU A 126 6.31 6.35 4.72
N LYS A 127 5.94 5.07 4.70
CA LYS A 127 4.69 4.59 5.31
C LYS A 127 4.89 4.33 6.81
N SER A 128 3.77 4.24 7.55
CA SER A 128 3.77 4.11 9.00
C SER A 128 4.68 3.00 9.57
N PRO A 129 4.75 1.76 9.02
CA PRO A 129 5.66 0.76 9.56
C PRO A 129 7.12 1.21 9.53
N ALA A 130 7.59 1.76 8.41
CA ALA A 130 8.96 2.23 8.27
C ALA A 130 9.24 3.48 9.12
N ALA A 131 8.28 4.41 9.18
CA ALA A 131 8.39 5.63 9.99
C ALA A 131 8.49 5.31 11.48
N ILE A 132 7.64 4.40 11.99
CA ILE A 132 7.64 3.98 13.40
C ILE A 132 8.91 3.22 13.73
N CYS A 133 9.34 2.24 12.91
CA CYS A 133 10.62 1.56 13.10
C CYS A 133 11.79 2.56 13.22
N ARG A 134 11.88 3.53 12.30
CA ARG A 134 12.92 4.56 12.35
C ARG A 134 12.86 5.42 13.61
N LYS A 135 11.65 5.84 14.02
CA LYS A 135 11.45 6.66 15.23
C LYS A 135 11.88 5.88 16.47
N VAL A 136 11.47 4.63 16.63
CA VAL A 136 11.84 3.78 17.76
C VAL A 136 13.36 3.49 17.80
N ILE A 137 14.00 3.24 16.65
CA ILE A 137 15.46 3.05 16.59
C ILE A 137 16.19 4.32 17.06
N ASN A 138 15.73 5.49 16.61
CA ASN A 138 16.40 6.76 16.91
C ASN A 138 16.09 7.32 18.31
N SER A 139 15.13 6.76 19.06
CA SER A 139 14.74 7.25 20.39
C SER A 139 15.86 7.20 21.43
N GLU A 140 16.82 6.29 21.27
CA GLU A 140 17.99 6.20 22.18
C GLU A 140 18.88 7.45 22.18
N VAL A 141 18.74 8.32 21.17
CA VAL A 141 19.64 9.46 20.97
C VAL A 141 19.02 10.79 21.38
N CYS A 142 17.68 10.90 21.41
CA CYS A 142 17.04 12.19 21.48
C CYS A 142 16.01 12.38 22.60
N GLU A 143 15.14 11.45 22.87
CA GLU A 143 14.05 11.58 23.88
C GLU A 143 13.29 10.26 23.97
N ASP A 144 12.84 9.87 25.17
CA ASP A 144 12.00 8.69 25.40
C ASP A 144 10.55 8.89 24.93
N THR A 145 10.35 9.57 23.78
CA THR A 145 9.04 9.91 23.24
C THR A 145 8.88 9.51 21.79
N ILE A 146 7.63 9.25 21.37
CA ILE A 146 7.28 9.00 19.98
C ILE A 146 6.06 9.84 19.55
N GLU A 147 6.20 10.64 18.50
CA GLU A 147 5.07 11.38 17.91
C GLU A 147 4.18 10.48 17.07
N ILE A 148 2.88 10.52 17.34
CA ILE A 148 1.82 9.81 16.61
C ILE A 148 0.83 10.81 16.06
N TRP A 149 0.51 10.72 14.77
CA TRP A 149 -0.52 11.56 14.14
C TRP A 149 -1.92 11.12 14.58
N GLY A 150 -2.72 12.09 15.04
CA GLY A 150 -4.07 11.87 15.56
C GLY A 150 -4.08 11.23 16.93
N ASP A 151 -5.03 10.35 17.18
CA ASP A 151 -5.24 9.64 18.45
C ASP A 151 -4.60 8.23 18.49
N GLY A 152 -3.98 7.80 17.40
CA GLY A 152 -3.40 6.47 17.26
C GLY A 152 -4.42 5.32 17.17
N GLN A 153 -5.73 5.62 17.15
CA GLN A 153 -6.81 4.62 17.11
C GLN A 153 -7.26 4.25 15.68
N GLN A 154 -6.72 4.92 14.66
CA GLN A 154 -6.96 4.51 13.28
C GLN A 154 -6.34 3.15 13.02
N THR A 155 -7.13 2.27 12.35
CA THR A 155 -6.73 0.87 12.12
C THR A 155 -6.26 0.64 10.69
N ARG A 156 -5.26 -0.21 10.54
CA ARG A 156 -4.72 -0.67 9.24
C ARG A 156 -4.31 -2.13 9.33
N SER A 157 -4.40 -2.82 8.21
CA SER A 157 -3.66 -4.07 8.02
C SER A 157 -2.44 -3.84 7.15
N TYR A 158 -1.39 -4.62 7.34
CA TYR A 158 -0.11 -4.50 6.66
C TYR A 158 0.36 -5.85 6.14
N LEU A 159 0.69 -5.92 4.85
CA LEU A 159 1.19 -7.14 4.23
C LEU A 159 2.70 -7.03 3.97
N TYR A 160 3.45 -8.05 4.40
CA TYR A 160 4.88 -8.11 4.14
C TYR A 160 5.18 -8.29 2.65
N ILE A 161 6.26 -7.68 2.18
CA ILE A 161 6.60 -7.57 0.74
C ILE A 161 6.73 -8.92 0.05
N ASP A 162 7.33 -9.95 0.67
CA ASP A 162 7.51 -11.26 0.03
C ASP A 162 6.16 -11.96 -0.22
N GLU A 163 5.21 -11.83 0.70
CA GLU A 163 3.84 -12.30 0.54
C GLU A 163 3.13 -11.58 -0.62
N CYS A 164 3.31 -10.29 -0.73
CA CYS A 164 2.76 -9.49 -1.83
C CYS A 164 3.33 -9.93 -3.18
N ILE A 165 4.63 -10.20 -3.26
CA ILE A 165 5.29 -10.68 -4.49
C ILE A 165 4.74 -12.05 -4.89
N GLU A 166 4.58 -12.97 -3.95
CA GLU A 166 4.03 -14.30 -4.23
C GLU A 166 2.58 -14.22 -4.74
N ALA A 167 1.72 -13.44 -4.07
CA ALA A 167 0.34 -13.22 -4.51
C ALA A 167 0.29 -12.61 -5.92
N THR A 168 1.14 -11.61 -6.19
CA THR A 168 1.23 -10.95 -7.49
C THR A 168 1.66 -11.93 -8.58
N ARG A 169 2.63 -12.80 -8.31
CA ARG A 169 3.05 -13.83 -9.26
C ARG A 169 1.93 -14.81 -9.57
N ARG A 170 1.20 -15.30 -8.56
CA ARG A 170 0.05 -16.17 -8.76
C ARG A 170 -1.03 -15.51 -9.60
N LEU A 171 -1.32 -14.24 -9.37
CA LEU A 171 -2.25 -13.47 -10.19
C LEU A 171 -1.77 -13.38 -11.65
N MET A 172 -0.49 -13.09 -11.86
CA MET A 172 0.10 -13.02 -13.21
C MET A 172 0.09 -14.36 -13.94
N ASP A 173 0.31 -15.46 -13.24
CA ASP A 173 0.32 -16.80 -13.82
C ASP A 173 -1.11 -17.32 -14.13
N SER A 174 -2.12 -16.80 -13.43
CA SER A 174 -3.53 -17.19 -13.60
C SER A 174 -4.19 -16.57 -14.84
N ASP A 175 -5.42 -16.98 -15.09
CA ASP A 175 -6.32 -16.33 -16.07
C ASP A 175 -7.30 -15.34 -15.42
N PHE A 176 -7.20 -15.17 -14.11
CA PHE A 176 -8.06 -14.26 -13.38
C PHE A 176 -7.63 -12.80 -13.63
N ILE A 177 -8.54 -11.97 -14.13
CA ILE A 177 -8.27 -10.59 -14.51
C ILE A 177 -8.12 -9.70 -13.26
N GLY A 178 -8.91 -9.98 -12.23
CA GLY A 178 -9.15 -9.08 -11.12
C GLY A 178 -10.28 -8.08 -11.43
N PRO A 179 -10.39 -6.99 -10.67
CA PRO A 179 -9.50 -6.62 -9.55
C PRO A 179 -9.61 -7.58 -8.37
N VAL A 180 -8.50 -7.73 -7.64
CA VAL A 180 -8.44 -8.56 -6.43
C VAL A 180 -7.59 -7.88 -5.36
N ASN A 181 -8.03 -7.98 -4.11
CA ASN A 181 -7.24 -7.52 -2.97
C ASN A 181 -6.00 -8.38 -2.77
N ILE A 182 -4.88 -7.71 -2.53
CA ILE A 182 -3.65 -8.34 -2.04
C ILE A 182 -3.27 -7.60 -0.76
N GLY A 183 -3.54 -8.21 0.39
CA GLY A 183 -3.38 -7.63 1.70
C GLY A 183 -3.35 -8.66 2.81
N SER A 184 -3.18 -8.18 4.03
CA SER A 184 -3.38 -8.95 5.27
C SER A 184 -4.72 -8.58 5.90
N GLU A 185 -5.33 -9.52 6.61
CA GLU A 185 -6.52 -9.28 7.44
C GLU A 185 -6.16 -9.03 8.92
N GLU A 186 -4.87 -9.06 9.26
CA GLU A 186 -4.34 -8.74 10.59
C GLU A 186 -4.37 -7.23 10.79
N MET A 187 -5.48 -6.75 11.35
CA MET A 187 -5.76 -5.33 11.56
C MET A 187 -5.27 -4.88 12.92
N VAL A 188 -4.51 -3.79 12.95
CA VAL A 188 -3.98 -3.17 14.17
C VAL A 188 -4.24 -1.67 14.16
N THR A 189 -4.35 -1.07 15.36
CA THR A 189 -4.28 0.39 15.53
C THR A 189 -2.83 0.88 15.32
N ILE A 190 -2.65 2.17 15.11
CA ILE A 190 -1.29 2.73 15.09
C ILE A 190 -0.61 2.60 16.45
N ASN A 191 -1.36 2.68 17.55
CA ASN A 191 -0.83 2.45 18.89
C ASN A 191 -0.30 1.01 19.05
N GLU A 192 -1.08 -0.01 18.64
CA GLU A 192 -0.63 -1.41 18.65
C GLU A 192 0.56 -1.65 17.72
N LEU A 193 0.63 -0.95 16.58
CA LEU A 193 1.82 -1.02 15.72
C LEU A 193 3.07 -0.47 16.43
N VAL A 194 2.93 0.60 17.21
CA VAL A 194 4.03 1.11 18.05
C VAL A 194 4.43 0.07 19.09
N ASP A 195 3.46 -0.53 19.81
CA ASP A 195 3.72 -1.60 20.79
C ASP A 195 4.53 -2.76 20.18
N ILE A 196 4.15 -3.21 18.97
CA ILE A 196 4.86 -4.27 18.25
C ILE A 196 6.31 -3.86 17.96
N VAL A 197 6.54 -2.62 17.51
CA VAL A 197 7.91 -2.15 17.22
C VAL A 197 8.75 -1.99 18.49
N GLU A 198 8.18 -1.45 19.56
CA GLU A 198 8.84 -1.28 20.86
C GLU A 198 9.26 -2.62 21.47
N SER A 199 8.41 -3.65 21.31
CA SER A 199 8.69 -4.99 21.85
C SER A 199 9.95 -5.65 21.27
N ILE A 200 10.46 -5.20 20.11
CA ILE A 200 11.66 -5.78 19.48
C ILE A 200 12.92 -5.57 20.34
N GLU A 201 13.01 -4.44 21.04
CA GLU A 201 14.15 -4.09 21.88
C GLU A 201 13.75 -3.71 23.32
N ASP A 202 12.55 -4.14 23.76
CA ASP A 202 12.03 -3.91 25.11
C ASP A 202 12.02 -2.42 25.50
N LYS A 203 11.53 -1.57 24.57
CA LYS A 203 11.38 -0.12 24.77
C LYS A 203 9.96 0.22 25.20
N ASP A 204 9.82 1.34 25.92
CA ASP A 204 8.53 1.92 26.35
C ASP A 204 8.62 3.45 26.20
N LEU A 205 8.12 3.98 25.09
CA LEU A 205 8.22 5.39 24.74
C LEU A 205 6.92 6.13 25.10
N GLU A 206 7.05 7.32 25.67
CA GLU A 206 5.92 8.22 25.88
C GLU A 206 5.34 8.68 24.53
N ARG A 207 4.02 8.48 24.33
CA ARG A 207 3.33 8.83 23.10
C ARG A 207 2.86 10.27 23.10
N ILE A 208 3.33 11.05 22.14
CA ILE A 208 2.92 12.44 21.91
C ILE A 208 1.96 12.45 20.70
N TYR A 209 0.68 12.75 20.94
CA TYR A 209 -0.31 12.83 19.89
C TYR A 209 -0.32 14.23 19.27
N VAL A 210 -0.13 14.29 17.97
CA VAL A 210 -0.04 15.54 17.21
C VAL A 210 -1.00 15.54 16.02
N ASP A 211 -1.41 16.72 15.56
CA ASP A 211 -2.20 16.84 14.34
C ASP A 211 -1.40 16.39 13.12
N GLY A 212 -2.09 15.73 12.18
CA GLY A 212 -1.47 15.24 10.94
C GLY A 212 -2.45 14.59 9.98
N PRO A 213 -2.04 14.30 8.75
CA PRO A 213 -2.90 13.66 7.76
C PRO A 213 -3.16 12.19 8.12
N LEU A 214 -4.38 11.87 8.49
CA LEU A 214 -4.79 10.54 8.99
C LEU A 214 -5.28 9.61 7.87
N GLY A 215 -5.91 10.17 6.82
CA GLY A 215 -6.71 9.41 5.88
C GLY A 215 -7.97 8.83 6.57
N VAL A 216 -8.43 7.67 6.09
CA VAL A 216 -9.61 6.99 6.65
C VAL A 216 -9.37 6.43 8.05
N ARG A 217 -10.46 6.24 8.82
CA ARG A 217 -10.39 5.71 10.21
C ARG A 217 -10.01 4.23 10.25
N GLY A 218 -10.52 3.41 9.33
CA GLY A 218 -10.24 1.98 9.28
C GLY A 218 -10.00 1.50 7.85
N ARG A 219 -8.99 0.65 7.65
CA ARG A 219 -8.75 -0.03 6.36
C ARG A 219 -8.19 -1.42 6.59
N ASN A 220 -8.93 -2.42 6.12
CA ASN A 220 -8.54 -3.82 6.20
C ASN A 220 -8.71 -4.50 4.84
N SER A 221 -7.89 -5.48 4.52
CA SER A 221 -8.13 -6.33 3.36
C SER A 221 -9.25 -7.32 3.66
N ASN A 222 -10.04 -7.66 2.65
CA ASN A 222 -10.84 -8.88 2.62
C ASN A 222 -10.19 -9.81 1.60
N ASN A 223 -9.78 -10.99 2.03
CA ASN A 223 -9.03 -11.94 1.20
C ASN A 223 -9.88 -13.12 0.68
N ASP A 224 -11.19 -13.08 0.82
CA ASP A 224 -12.06 -14.18 0.37
C ASP A 224 -11.93 -14.45 -1.11
N LEU A 225 -11.90 -13.40 -1.93
CA LEU A 225 -11.80 -13.53 -3.38
C LEU A 225 -10.44 -14.10 -3.83
N ILE A 226 -9.34 -13.65 -3.25
CA ILE A 226 -8.01 -14.17 -3.63
C ILE A 226 -7.84 -15.62 -3.18
N ARG A 227 -8.38 -16.00 -2.01
CA ARG A 227 -8.41 -17.42 -1.58
C ARG A 227 -9.18 -18.27 -2.57
N GLU A 228 -10.37 -17.81 -2.99
CA GLU A 228 -11.21 -18.54 -3.95
C GLU A 228 -10.53 -18.68 -5.32
N LYS A 229 -10.01 -17.58 -5.86
CA LYS A 229 -9.53 -17.53 -7.26
C LYS A 229 -8.10 -18.02 -7.44
N LEU A 230 -7.23 -17.80 -6.45
CA LEU A 230 -5.80 -18.07 -6.58
C LEU A 230 -5.26 -19.09 -5.56
N GLY A 231 -6.11 -19.55 -4.62
CA GLY A 231 -5.68 -20.46 -3.56
C GLY A 231 -4.54 -19.90 -2.71
N TRP A 232 -4.50 -18.57 -2.55
CA TRP A 232 -3.45 -17.88 -1.80
C TRP A 232 -4.01 -17.25 -0.53
N ASP A 233 -3.22 -17.30 0.51
CA ASP A 233 -3.37 -16.50 1.73
C ASP A 233 -1.99 -16.15 2.26
N TYR A 234 -1.88 -15.08 3.04
CA TYR A 234 -0.64 -14.71 3.69
C TYR A 234 -0.32 -15.69 4.83
N SER A 235 0.96 -15.87 5.11
CA SER A 235 1.45 -16.77 6.15
C SER A 235 2.32 -16.07 7.19
N MET A 236 2.95 -14.95 6.83
CA MET A 236 3.80 -14.17 7.73
C MET A 236 2.95 -13.23 8.57
N THR A 237 3.14 -13.27 9.89
CA THR A 237 2.49 -12.34 10.82
C THR A 237 3.06 -10.91 10.68
N LEU A 238 2.29 -9.92 11.14
CA LEU A 238 2.75 -8.54 11.16
C LEU A 238 4.04 -8.39 11.99
N GLU A 239 4.09 -9.00 13.16
CA GLU A 239 5.25 -8.94 14.06
C GLU A 239 6.54 -9.48 13.40
N GLU A 240 6.46 -10.64 12.73
CA GLU A 240 7.59 -11.22 11.99
C GLU A 240 8.11 -10.29 10.89
N GLY A 241 7.19 -9.70 10.10
CA GLY A 241 7.53 -8.75 9.04
C GLY A 241 8.12 -7.45 9.57
N ILE A 242 7.55 -6.92 10.66
CA ILE A 242 8.05 -5.72 11.35
C ILE A 242 9.46 -5.94 11.88
N LYS A 243 9.74 -7.07 12.52
CA LYS A 243 11.08 -7.40 13.01
C LYS A 243 12.14 -7.38 11.91
N LYS A 244 11.83 -7.97 10.74
CA LYS A 244 12.74 -7.94 9.59
C LYS A 244 12.97 -6.51 9.07
N THR A 245 11.90 -5.71 9.00
CA THR A 245 11.94 -4.32 8.54
C THR A 245 12.74 -3.45 9.50
N TYR A 246 12.53 -3.62 10.82
CA TYR A 246 13.24 -2.93 11.88
C TYR A 246 14.76 -3.14 11.79
N HIS A 247 15.20 -4.40 11.74
CA HIS A 247 16.63 -4.71 11.62
C HIS A 247 17.26 -4.18 10.34
N TRP A 248 16.53 -4.21 9.22
CA TRP A 248 17.01 -3.63 7.97
C TRP A 248 17.18 -2.10 8.08
N ILE A 249 16.20 -1.39 8.67
CA ILE A 249 16.30 0.07 8.90
C ILE A 249 17.45 0.39 9.85
N GLY A 250 17.62 -0.36 10.94
CA GLY A 250 18.75 -0.21 11.87
C GLY A 250 20.10 -0.35 11.17
N TRP A 251 20.21 -1.33 10.26
CA TRP A 251 21.40 -1.48 9.43
C TRP A 251 21.63 -0.29 8.50
N GLN A 252 20.58 0.27 7.86
CA GLN A 252 20.69 1.45 7.00
C GLN A 252 21.17 2.67 7.80
N ILE A 253 20.61 2.92 8.99
CA ILE A 253 21.03 4.02 9.88
C ILE A 253 22.49 3.87 10.26
N SER A 254 22.93 2.67 10.70
CA SER A 254 24.31 2.39 11.03
C SER A 254 25.25 2.66 9.85
N LYS A 255 24.90 2.21 8.64
CA LYS A 255 25.69 2.41 7.45
C LYS A 255 25.88 3.90 7.12
N GLU A 256 24.84 4.72 7.30
CA GLU A 256 24.94 6.17 7.07
C GLU A 256 25.88 6.84 8.09
N MET A 257 25.81 6.45 9.36
CA MET A 257 26.71 6.96 10.40
C MET A 257 28.19 6.70 10.07
N TYR A 258 28.51 5.50 9.58
CA TYR A 258 29.89 5.14 9.22
C TYR A 258 30.34 5.71 7.86
N SER A 259 29.43 6.13 6.99
CA SER A 259 29.77 6.71 5.67
C SER A 259 30.08 8.21 5.75
N THR A 260 29.84 8.85 6.89
CA THR A 260 30.04 10.29 7.13
C THR A 260 31.38 10.57 7.86
N VAL A 261 32.15 9.54 8.16
CA VAL A 261 33.51 9.57 8.74
C VAL A 261 34.53 9.24 7.64
#